data_dd370db847e0d2851e1bb9ee52c479be
#
_entry.id   dd370db847e0d2851e1bb9ee52c479be
#
_cell.length_a   1.000
_cell.length_b   1.000
_cell.length_c   1.000
_cell.angle_alpha   90.00
_cell.angle_beta   90.00
_cell.angle_gamma   90.00
#
_symmetry.space_group_name_H-M   'P 1'
#
loop_
_entity.id
_entity.type
_entity.pdbx_description
1 polymer ?
#
loop_
_entity_poly.entity_id
_entity_poly.type
_entity_poly.pdbx_seq_one_letter_code
_entity_poly.pdbx_strand_id
1 'polypeptide(L)'
;VFVSVPRVYEKVLARVQASLRSSALVREIERTRDDLDRSHRLLSAKQAELESELQSAADFVRAQLPLPGMPAPGVSMQWAYQPSLALGGDLFQVSAWGSETLGLYILDASGHGVAAALRAVALMSFLREDNLAKAVGSFDPGAIITEANRRFPLTQDGEYFTLWVGRLHLPSRTLSYAAAGHSGAFLHSLQGDSQWL
;
A
#
# COMPACT_ATOMS: atom_id res chain seq x y z
N VAL A 1 -73.82 -28.03 -30.36
CA VAL A 1 -72.35 -28.10 -30.45
C VAL A 1 -71.93 -29.18 -29.49
N PHE A 2 -71.57 -30.40 -30.01
CA PHE A 2 -71.01 -31.48 -29.20
C PHE A 2 -69.54 -31.27 -29.05
N VAL A 3 -69.09 -30.87 -27.88
CA VAL A 3 -67.65 -30.87 -27.56
C VAL A 3 -67.34 -32.26 -27.01
N SER A 4 -66.47 -33.01 -27.65
CA SER A 4 -66.11 -34.36 -27.19
C SER A 4 -65.38 -34.30 -25.84
N VAL A 5 -65.86 -35.08 -24.86
CA VAL A 5 -65.32 -35.16 -23.49
C VAL A 5 -63.80 -35.37 -23.47
N PRO A 6 -63.13 -36.10 -24.34
CA PRO A 6 -61.69 -36.26 -24.42
C PRO A 6 -60.93 -34.94 -24.65
N ARG A 7 -61.40 -34.05 -25.51
CA ARG A 7 -60.75 -32.77 -25.80
C ARG A 7 -60.79 -31.77 -24.63
N VAL A 8 -61.85 -31.81 -23.83
CA VAL A 8 -61.98 -31.00 -22.63
C VAL A 8 -61.00 -31.49 -21.55
N TYR A 9 -60.90 -32.79 -21.36
CA TYR A 9 -60.00 -33.42 -20.41
C TYR A 9 -58.53 -33.10 -20.72
N GLU A 10 -58.09 -33.25 -21.97
CA GLU A 10 -56.72 -32.92 -22.39
C GLU A 10 -56.38 -31.43 -22.15
N LYS A 11 -57.28 -30.51 -22.44
CA LYS A 11 -57.10 -29.07 -22.18
C LYS A 11 -56.99 -28.78 -20.69
N VAL A 12 -57.80 -29.37 -19.86
CA VAL A 12 -57.77 -29.21 -18.41
C VAL A 12 -56.43 -29.78 -17.85
N LEU A 13 -56.03 -30.97 -18.29
CA LEU A 13 -54.80 -31.62 -17.86
C LEU A 13 -53.57 -30.74 -18.23
N ALA A 14 -53.50 -30.27 -19.48
CA ALA A 14 -52.44 -29.40 -19.94
C ALA A 14 -52.34 -28.10 -19.12
N ARG A 15 -53.49 -27.51 -18.76
CA ARG A 15 -53.56 -26.28 -17.97
C ARG A 15 -53.13 -26.51 -16.52
N VAL A 16 -53.49 -27.65 -15.93
CA VAL A 16 -53.05 -28.02 -14.57
C VAL A 16 -51.55 -28.26 -14.56
N GLN A 17 -51.00 -28.99 -15.55
CA GLN A 17 -49.57 -29.23 -15.67
C GLN A 17 -48.79 -27.96 -15.88
N ALA A 18 -49.26 -27.01 -16.69
CA ALA A 18 -48.64 -25.72 -16.89
C ALA A 18 -48.63 -24.88 -15.58
N SER A 19 -49.74 -24.88 -14.84
CA SER A 19 -49.83 -24.21 -13.55
C SER A 19 -48.88 -24.79 -12.51
N LEU A 20 -48.76 -26.14 -12.43
CA LEU A 20 -47.81 -26.80 -11.52
C LEU A 20 -46.35 -26.48 -11.85
N ARG A 21 -46.02 -26.50 -13.17
CA ARG A 21 -44.66 -26.09 -13.62
C ARG A 21 -44.34 -24.65 -13.28
N SER A 22 -45.28 -23.74 -13.54
CA SER A 22 -45.12 -22.30 -13.20
C SER A 22 -44.90 -22.10 -11.69
N SER A 23 -45.73 -22.78 -10.86
CA SER A 23 -45.56 -22.71 -9.40
C SER A 23 -44.22 -23.29 -8.90
N ALA A 24 -43.72 -24.34 -9.56
CA ALA A 24 -42.41 -24.92 -9.24
C ALA A 24 -41.27 -23.95 -9.59
N LEU A 25 -41.33 -23.34 -10.78
CA LEU A 25 -40.36 -22.32 -11.21
C LEU A 25 -40.36 -21.10 -10.32
N VAL A 26 -41.51 -20.60 -9.92
CA VAL A 26 -41.60 -19.48 -8.97
C VAL A 26 -40.92 -19.81 -7.66
N ARG A 27 -41.19 -20.99 -7.09
CA ARG A 27 -40.51 -21.42 -5.84
C ARG A 27 -39.02 -21.60 -6.01
N GLU A 28 -38.55 -22.03 -7.16
CA GLU A 28 -37.12 -22.15 -7.45
C GLU A 28 -36.45 -20.77 -7.56
N ILE A 29 -37.09 -19.83 -8.24
CA ILE A 29 -36.62 -18.44 -8.35
C ILE A 29 -36.56 -17.80 -6.96
N GLU A 30 -37.57 -17.96 -6.12
CA GLU A 30 -37.60 -17.41 -4.76
C GLU A 30 -36.44 -17.97 -3.92
N ARG A 31 -36.19 -19.28 -3.95
CA ARG A 31 -35.07 -19.92 -3.25
C ARG A 31 -33.72 -19.38 -3.73
N THR A 32 -33.53 -19.32 -5.06
CA THR A 32 -32.28 -18.82 -5.64
C THR A 32 -32.05 -17.36 -5.28
N ARG A 33 -33.11 -16.55 -5.25
CA ARG A 33 -33.04 -15.16 -4.82
C ARG A 33 -32.63 -15.04 -3.34
N ASP A 34 -33.24 -15.83 -2.46
CA ASP A 34 -32.90 -15.81 -1.03
C ASP A 34 -31.45 -16.23 -0.77
N ASP A 35 -30.97 -17.24 -1.51
CA ASP A 35 -29.57 -17.70 -1.42
C ASP A 35 -28.61 -16.64 -1.95
N LEU A 36 -28.95 -15.97 -3.04
CA LEU A 36 -28.17 -14.86 -3.60
C LEU A 36 -28.11 -13.68 -2.63
N ASP A 37 -29.25 -13.29 -2.05
CA ASP A 37 -29.31 -12.20 -1.06
C ASP A 37 -28.46 -12.52 0.18
N ARG A 38 -28.49 -13.77 0.63
CA ARG A 38 -27.64 -14.22 1.76
C ARG A 38 -26.16 -14.15 1.41
N SER A 39 -25.78 -14.67 0.23
CA SER A 39 -24.40 -14.62 -0.26
C SER A 39 -23.92 -13.19 -0.42
N HIS A 40 -24.73 -12.32 -0.99
CA HIS A 40 -24.39 -10.89 -1.15
C HIS A 40 -24.16 -10.20 0.20
N ARG A 41 -25.00 -10.42 1.19
CA ARG A 41 -24.82 -9.86 2.54
C ARG A 41 -23.51 -10.35 3.19
N LEU A 42 -23.20 -11.65 3.04
CA LEU A 42 -21.95 -12.22 3.58
C LEU A 42 -20.72 -11.60 2.91
N LEU A 43 -20.73 -11.49 1.57
CA LEU A 43 -19.65 -10.87 0.82
C LEU A 43 -19.45 -9.40 1.18
N SER A 44 -20.54 -8.62 1.28
CA SER A 44 -20.47 -7.22 1.68
C SER A 44 -19.93 -7.05 3.11
N ALA A 45 -20.30 -7.91 4.04
CA ALA A 45 -19.78 -7.89 5.40
C ALA A 45 -18.27 -8.21 5.42
N LYS A 46 -17.83 -9.20 4.65
CA LYS A 46 -16.41 -9.57 4.54
C LYS A 46 -15.58 -8.48 3.85
N GLN A 47 -16.13 -7.84 2.84
CA GLN A 47 -15.48 -6.72 2.17
C GLN A 47 -15.27 -5.55 3.14
N ALA A 48 -16.30 -5.16 3.90
CA ALA A 48 -16.19 -4.09 4.90
C ALA A 48 -15.16 -4.41 6.01
N GLU A 49 -15.09 -5.68 6.45
CA GLU A 49 -14.08 -6.14 7.42
C GLU A 49 -12.66 -5.97 6.84
N LEU A 50 -12.41 -6.44 5.61
CA LEU A 50 -11.11 -6.32 4.94
C LEU A 50 -10.71 -4.86 4.68
N GLU A 51 -11.67 -4.01 4.28
CA GLU A 51 -11.42 -2.58 4.09
C GLU A 51 -11.00 -1.92 5.41
N SER A 52 -11.63 -2.28 6.52
CA SER A 52 -11.26 -1.78 7.86
C SER A 52 -9.86 -2.23 8.29
N GLU A 53 -9.50 -3.48 8.02
CA GLU A 53 -8.16 -3.99 8.31
C GLU A 53 -7.09 -3.30 7.46
N LEU A 54 -7.35 -3.09 6.15
CA LEU A 54 -6.46 -2.36 5.26
C LEU A 54 -6.28 -0.90 5.69
N GLN A 55 -7.35 -0.25 6.16
CA GLN A 55 -7.28 1.12 6.66
C GLN A 55 -6.41 1.20 7.92
N SER A 56 -6.57 0.24 8.84
CA SER A 56 -5.74 0.17 10.06
C SER A 56 -4.25 -0.01 9.73
N ALA A 57 -3.94 -0.85 8.74
CA ALA A 57 -2.57 -1.02 8.25
C ALA A 57 -2.03 0.26 7.58
N ALA A 58 -2.86 0.96 6.82
CA ALA A 58 -2.50 2.24 6.19
C ALA A 58 -2.20 3.33 7.21
N ASP A 59 -2.99 3.41 8.27
CA ASP A 59 -2.77 4.36 9.37
C ASP A 59 -1.46 4.03 10.11
N PHE A 60 -1.15 2.76 10.32
CA PHE A 60 0.13 2.34 10.90
C PHE A 60 1.33 2.74 10.02
N VAL A 61 1.25 2.53 8.70
CA VAL A 61 2.31 2.94 7.76
C VAL A 61 2.46 4.45 7.73
N ARG A 62 1.36 5.19 7.70
CA ARG A 62 1.37 6.67 7.72
C ARG A 62 1.98 7.21 9.01
N ALA A 63 1.78 6.55 10.14
CA ALA A 63 2.39 6.92 11.42
C ALA A 63 3.92 6.73 11.46
N GLN A 64 4.52 6.04 10.47
CA GLN A 64 5.97 5.92 10.33
C GLN A 64 6.59 7.15 9.65
N LEU A 65 5.80 7.98 8.95
CA LEU A 65 6.30 9.17 8.29
C LEU A 65 6.71 10.24 9.30
N PRO A 66 7.69 11.12 8.97
CA PRO A 66 8.14 12.16 9.88
C PRO A 66 7.02 13.18 10.15
N LEU A 67 7.00 13.76 11.32
CA LEU A 67 6.11 14.88 11.59
C LEU A 67 6.56 16.09 10.78
N PRO A 68 5.62 16.85 10.15
CA PRO A 68 5.97 18.12 9.53
C PRO A 68 6.51 19.11 10.56
N GLY A 69 7.45 19.96 10.17
CA GLY A 69 7.95 21.02 11.06
C GLY A 69 9.44 21.26 10.93
N MET A 70 10.09 21.45 12.06
CA MET A 70 11.52 21.74 12.15
C MET A 70 12.27 20.56 12.75
N PRO A 71 12.83 19.66 11.92
CA PRO A 71 13.58 18.50 12.41
C PRO A 71 14.90 18.88 13.13
N ALA A 72 15.41 20.09 12.87
CA ALA A 72 16.57 20.67 13.56
C ALA A 72 16.53 22.20 13.46
N PRO A 73 17.27 22.93 14.32
CA PRO A 73 17.40 24.37 14.22
C PRO A 73 17.88 24.84 12.84
N GLY A 74 17.13 25.73 12.22
CA GLY A 74 17.43 26.24 10.87
C GLY A 74 17.09 25.31 9.71
N VAL A 75 16.40 24.21 9.97
CA VAL A 75 15.89 23.29 8.95
C VAL A 75 14.37 23.20 9.09
N SER A 76 13.64 23.56 8.04
CA SER A 76 12.19 23.33 7.97
C SER A 76 11.88 22.26 6.94
N MET A 77 10.86 21.44 7.21
CA MET A 77 10.45 20.34 6.36
C MET A 77 8.96 20.43 6.08
N GLN A 78 8.61 20.26 4.81
CA GLN A 78 7.24 20.05 4.36
C GLN A 78 7.20 18.85 3.42
N TRP A 79 6.11 18.11 3.43
CA TRP A 79 5.93 16.97 2.56
C TRP A 79 4.46 16.74 2.23
N ALA A 80 4.23 16.01 1.16
CA ALA A 80 2.93 15.49 0.80
C ALA A 80 3.06 13.98 0.55
N TYR A 81 2.09 13.20 1.02
CA TYR A 81 2.05 11.74 0.85
C TYR A 81 0.67 11.33 0.38
N GLN A 82 0.61 10.78 -0.83
CA GLN A 82 -0.63 10.33 -1.45
C GLN A 82 -0.38 9.01 -2.17
N PRO A 83 -0.53 7.87 -1.49
CA PRO A 83 -0.37 6.57 -2.12
C PRO A 83 -1.49 6.32 -3.15
N SER A 84 -1.20 5.54 -4.19
CA SER A 84 -2.17 5.18 -5.25
C SER A 84 -3.28 4.25 -4.78
N LEU A 85 -3.03 3.47 -3.73
CA LEU A 85 -3.98 2.59 -3.03
C LEU A 85 -3.97 2.93 -1.55
N ALA A 86 -4.74 2.21 -0.74
CA ALA A 86 -4.73 2.38 0.71
C ALA A 86 -3.31 2.27 1.30
N LEU A 87 -2.48 1.38 0.74
CA LEU A 87 -1.09 1.15 1.13
C LEU A 87 -0.17 1.30 -0.08
N GLY A 88 0.90 2.10 0.07
CA GLY A 88 1.97 2.27 -0.91
C GLY A 88 3.29 1.66 -0.43
N GLY A 89 4.20 1.41 -1.39
CA GLY A 89 5.58 1.00 -1.13
C GLY A 89 6.52 2.16 -0.84
N ASP A 90 6.09 3.39 -1.11
CA ASP A 90 6.88 4.61 -0.90
C ASP A 90 6.89 5.03 0.57
N LEU A 91 8.05 5.26 1.13
CA LEU A 91 8.23 5.85 2.46
C LEU A 91 9.42 6.80 2.47
N PHE A 92 9.40 7.75 3.37
CA PHE A 92 10.50 8.69 3.60
C PHE A 92 10.62 9.03 5.07
N GLN A 93 11.79 9.48 5.50
CA GLN A 93 12.02 9.92 6.86
C GLN A 93 13.12 10.97 6.91
N VAL A 94 13.02 11.81 7.92
CA VAL A 94 14.08 12.73 8.37
C VAL A 94 14.26 12.49 9.86
N SER A 95 15.45 12.08 10.27
CA SER A 95 15.75 11.74 11.66
C SER A 95 17.11 12.29 12.09
N ALA A 96 17.27 12.58 13.36
CA ALA A 96 18.57 12.92 13.90
C ALA A 96 19.49 11.69 13.88
N TRP A 97 20.71 11.87 13.40
CA TRP A 97 21.82 10.92 13.47
C TRP A 97 22.93 11.56 14.33
N GLY A 98 22.75 11.51 15.64
CA GLY A 98 23.54 12.28 16.59
C GLY A 98 23.07 13.72 16.74
N SER A 99 23.89 14.56 17.40
CA SER A 99 23.52 15.95 17.76
C SER A 99 23.63 16.94 16.61
N GLU A 100 24.46 16.66 15.59
CA GLU A 100 24.82 17.62 14.55
C GLU A 100 24.51 17.14 13.14
N THR A 101 23.80 16.04 13.00
CA THR A 101 23.55 15.39 11.71
C THR A 101 22.09 15.00 11.56
N LEU A 102 21.50 15.30 10.40
CA LEU A 102 20.23 14.75 9.98
C LEU A 102 20.45 13.69 8.91
N GLY A 103 19.82 12.54 9.11
CA GLY A 103 19.61 11.53 8.08
C GLY A 103 18.32 11.78 7.34
N LEU A 104 18.39 11.76 6.02
CA LEU A 104 17.26 11.87 5.13
C LEU A 104 17.21 10.63 4.25
N TYR A 105 16.05 10.02 4.08
CA TYR A 105 15.94 8.94 3.12
C TYR A 105 14.55 8.85 2.52
N ILE A 106 14.52 8.46 1.27
CA ILE A 106 13.33 8.16 0.49
C ILE A 106 13.54 6.77 -0.10
N LEU A 107 12.56 5.92 0.03
CA LEU A 107 12.56 4.58 -0.49
C LEU A 107 11.27 4.28 -1.25
N ASP A 108 11.37 3.44 -2.26
CA ASP A 108 10.24 2.89 -3.00
C ASP A 108 10.42 1.39 -3.14
N ALA A 109 9.53 0.62 -2.55
CA ALA A 109 9.49 -0.83 -2.67
C ALA A 109 8.64 -1.23 -3.88
N SER A 110 9.21 -1.99 -4.80
CA SER A 110 8.53 -2.45 -6.01
C SER A 110 7.20 -3.13 -5.73
N GLY A 111 6.22 -2.88 -6.58
CA GLY A 111 4.86 -3.41 -6.44
C GLY A 111 3.92 -2.46 -5.68
N HIS A 112 2.81 -2.98 -5.19
CA HIS A 112 1.79 -2.18 -4.51
C HIS A 112 1.09 -2.99 -3.40
N GLY A 113 0.34 -2.29 -2.57
CA GLY A 113 -0.47 -2.90 -1.52
C GLY A 113 0.34 -3.37 -0.31
N VAL A 114 -0.19 -4.34 0.42
CA VAL A 114 0.31 -4.76 1.74
C VAL A 114 1.75 -5.27 1.68
N ALA A 115 2.10 -6.08 0.68
CA ALA A 115 3.43 -6.68 0.58
C ALA A 115 4.53 -5.63 0.36
N ALA A 116 4.31 -4.67 -0.55
CA ALA A 116 5.23 -3.57 -0.79
C ALA A 116 5.37 -2.68 0.46
N ALA A 117 4.26 -2.33 1.11
CA ALA A 117 4.26 -1.53 2.33
C ALA A 117 5.04 -2.21 3.49
N LEU A 118 4.87 -3.51 3.68
CA LEU A 118 5.60 -4.25 4.73
C LEU A 118 7.11 -4.28 4.45
N ARG A 119 7.52 -4.45 3.18
CA ARG A 119 8.93 -4.35 2.79
C ARG A 119 9.50 -2.96 3.05
N ALA A 120 8.75 -1.93 2.67
CA ALA A 120 9.14 -0.54 2.92
C ALA A 120 9.32 -0.27 4.42
N VAL A 121 8.40 -0.72 5.28
CA VAL A 121 8.49 -0.59 6.74
C VAL A 121 9.69 -1.37 7.30
N ALA A 122 9.97 -2.57 6.78
CA ALA A 122 11.13 -3.36 7.21
C ALA A 122 12.44 -2.64 6.87
N LEU A 123 12.59 -2.08 5.66
CA LEU A 123 13.74 -1.30 5.27
C LEU A 123 13.83 0.00 6.08
N MET A 124 12.73 0.71 6.29
CA MET A 124 12.69 1.90 7.14
C MET A 124 13.15 1.59 8.58
N SER A 125 12.72 0.46 9.14
CA SER A 125 13.16 0.02 10.48
C SER A 125 14.69 -0.20 10.54
N PHE A 126 15.27 -0.73 9.47
CA PHE A 126 16.73 -0.86 9.36
C PHE A 126 17.44 0.50 9.33
N LEU A 127 16.85 1.50 8.64
CA LEU A 127 17.42 2.84 8.48
C LEU A 127 17.31 3.73 9.74
N ARG A 128 16.72 3.24 10.83
CA ARG A 128 16.72 3.97 12.11
C ARG A 128 18.12 4.03 12.71
N GLU A 129 18.46 5.16 13.39
CA GLU A 129 19.77 5.45 13.96
C GLU A 129 20.39 4.27 14.74
N ASP A 130 19.63 3.71 15.70
CA ASP A 130 20.11 2.61 16.53
C ASP A 130 20.48 1.34 15.73
N ASN A 131 19.72 1.06 14.67
CA ASN A 131 19.96 -0.10 13.81
C ASN A 131 21.11 0.14 12.85
N LEU A 132 21.23 1.35 12.30
CA LEU A 132 22.36 1.75 11.47
C LEU A 132 23.67 1.74 12.26
N ALA A 133 23.69 2.29 13.45
CA ALA A 133 24.87 2.28 14.32
C ALA A 133 25.37 0.86 14.59
N LYS A 134 24.45 -0.09 14.83
CA LYS A 134 24.78 -1.51 15.07
C LYS A 134 25.21 -2.26 13.80
N ALA A 135 24.61 -1.92 12.67
CA ALA A 135 24.75 -2.70 11.43
C ALA A 135 25.89 -2.19 10.54
N VAL A 136 26.05 -0.88 10.46
CA VAL A 136 27.00 -0.22 9.54
C VAL A 136 28.17 0.39 10.32
N GLY A 137 27.95 0.80 11.57
CA GLY A 137 28.98 1.47 12.39
C GLY A 137 29.34 2.88 11.90
N SER A 138 28.60 3.40 10.91
CA SER A 138 28.79 4.74 10.36
C SER A 138 27.51 5.28 9.75
N PHE A 139 27.45 6.59 9.54
CA PHE A 139 26.38 7.27 8.80
C PHE A 139 26.84 7.70 7.39
N ASP A 140 27.74 6.95 6.79
CA ASP A 140 28.11 7.13 5.40
C ASP A 140 27.01 6.61 4.48
N PRO A 141 26.43 7.43 3.58
CA PRO A 141 25.32 7.03 2.72
C PRO A 141 25.63 5.85 1.81
N GLY A 142 26.88 5.76 1.30
CA GLY A 142 27.30 4.64 0.44
C GLY A 142 27.38 3.34 1.21
N ALA A 143 27.91 3.35 2.44
CA ALA A 143 27.96 2.18 3.32
C ALA A 143 26.55 1.74 3.73
N ILE A 144 25.63 2.67 3.98
CA ILE A 144 24.24 2.38 4.32
C ILE A 144 23.54 1.67 3.16
N ILE A 145 23.68 2.17 1.93
CA ILE A 145 23.09 1.55 0.73
C ILE A 145 23.67 0.16 0.49
N THR A 146 24.96 0.00 0.66
CA THR A 146 25.64 -1.30 0.51
C THR A 146 25.08 -2.33 1.47
N GLU A 147 24.93 -1.98 2.74
CA GLU A 147 24.37 -2.87 3.76
C GLU A 147 22.87 -3.11 3.55
N ALA A 148 22.11 -2.09 3.12
CA ALA A 148 20.70 -2.24 2.75
C ALA A 148 20.54 -3.25 1.61
N ASN A 149 21.33 -3.14 0.55
CA ASN A 149 21.29 -4.07 -0.58
C ASN A 149 21.69 -5.51 -0.18
N ARG A 150 22.61 -5.66 0.76
CA ARG A 150 23.01 -6.97 1.31
C ARG A 150 21.86 -7.63 2.11
N ARG A 151 21.12 -6.84 2.89
CA ARG A 151 20.00 -7.34 3.75
C ARG A 151 18.71 -7.56 3.00
N PHE A 152 18.45 -6.74 2.01
CA PHE A 152 17.24 -6.74 1.22
C PHE A 152 17.56 -6.92 -0.27
N PRO A 153 18.15 -8.09 -0.65
CA PRO A 153 18.51 -8.33 -2.03
C PRO A 153 17.27 -8.46 -2.92
N LEU A 154 17.47 -8.34 -4.23
CA LEU A 154 16.45 -8.70 -5.22
C LEU A 154 15.95 -10.12 -4.93
N THR A 155 14.63 -10.27 -4.80
CA THR A 155 14.03 -11.58 -4.55
C THR A 155 13.93 -12.42 -5.83
N GLN A 156 13.66 -13.72 -5.68
CA GLN A 156 13.43 -14.61 -6.84
C GLN A 156 12.20 -14.21 -7.65
N ASP A 157 11.21 -13.58 -7.00
CA ASP A 157 10.00 -13.06 -7.64
C ASP A 157 10.20 -11.70 -8.29
N GLY A 158 11.44 -11.20 -8.32
CA GLY A 158 11.79 -9.93 -8.95
C GLY A 158 11.44 -8.69 -8.12
N GLU A 159 11.17 -8.84 -6.84
CA GLU A 159 10.89 -7.72 -5.96
C GLU A 159 12.19 -7.04 -5.50
N TYR A 160 12.20 -5.73 -5.55
CA TYR A 160 13.33 -4.87 -5.16
C TYR A 160 12.84 -3.61 -4.47
N PHE A 161 13.76 -2.77 -4.07
CA PHE A 161 13.48 -1.40 -3.63
C PHE A 161 14.47 -0.44 -4.29
N THR A 162 14.08 0.81 -4.40
CA THR A 162 14.97 1.92 -4.70
C THR A 162 15.17 2.75 -3.43
N LEU A 163 16.33 3.34 -3.27
CA LEU A 163 16.69 4.07 -2.07
C LEU A 163 17.59 5.25 -2.39
N TRP A 164 17.23 6.42 -1.88
CA TRP A 164 18.09 7.59 -1.80
C TRP A 164 18.33 7.89 -0.32
N VAL A 165 19.60 8.08 0.06
CA VAL A 165 20.02 8.41 1.43
C VAL A 165 20.87 9.65 1.39
N GLY A 166 20.52 10.64 2.22
CA GLY A 166 21.28 11.86 2.45
C GLY A 166 21.69 11.98 3.91
N ARG A 167 22.88 12.50 4.13
CA ARG A 167 23.41 12.91 5.43
C ARG A 167 23.71 14.38 5.40
N LEU A 168 22.93 15.18 6.13
CA LEU A 168 23.14 16.63 6.28
C LEU A 168 23.88 16.91 7.60
N HIS A 169 25.11 17.38 7.49
CA HIS A 169 25.86 17.86 8.64
C HIS A 169 25.50 19.34 8.89
N LEU A 170 24.84 19.62 10.01
CA LEU A 170 24.23 20.91 10.32
C LEU A 170 25.23 22.06 10.45
N PRO A 171 26.37 21.92 11.19
CA PRO A 171 27.33 23.01 11.36
C PRO A 171 27.96 23.47 10.04
N SER A 172 28.38 22.55 9.20
CA SER A 172 28.99 22.89 7.91
C SER A 172 28.01 23.06 6.77
N ARG A 173 26.73 22.71 6.97
CA ARG A 173 25.69 22.66 5.92
C ARG A 173 26.08 21.79 4.72
N THR A 174 26.80 20.73 4.98
CA THR A 174 27.27 19.80 3.93
C THR A 174 26.29 18.63 3.82
N LEU A 175 25.79 18.40 2.61
CA LEU A 175 25.00 17.24 2.27
C LEU A 175 25.87 16.20 1.55
N SER A 176 26.03 15.02 2.16
CA SER A 176 26.57 13.83 1.51
C SER A 176 25.40 12.91 1.16
N TYR A 177 25.41 12.28 0.00
CA TYR A 177 24.29 11.41 -0.42
C TYR A 177 24.77 10.23 -1.25
N ALA A 178 23.89 9.23 -1.35
CA ALA A 178 24.03 8.10 -2.27
C ALA A 178 22.64 7.64 -2.71
N ALA A 179 22.54 7.05 -3.90
CA ALA A 179 21.30 6.54 -4.45
C ALA A 179 21.50 5.15 -5.06
N ALA A 180 20.49 4.29 -4.88
CA ALA A 180 20.38 2.98 -5.51
C ALA A 180 19.04 2.89 -6.25
N GLY A 181 19.08 3.13 -7.56
CA GLY A 181 17.89 3.05 -8.42
C GLY A 181 16.81 4.10 -8.20
N HIS A 182 16.89 4.90 -7.14
CA HIS A 182 15.94 5.98 -6.87
C HIS A 182 16.28 7.23 -7.68
N SER A 183 15.25 8.01 -8.07
CA SER A 183 15.46 9.32 -8.70
C SER A 183 16.23 10.24 -7.77
N GLY A 184 17.15 11.04 -8.32
CA GLY A 184 17.96 11.99 -7.54
C GLY A 184 17.11 13.05 -6.85
N ALA A 185 17.70 13.71 -5.86
CA ALA A 185 17.12 14.87 -5.22
C ALA A 185 17.40 16.14 -6.06
N PHE A 186 16.51 17.10 -6.01
CA PHE A 186 16.70 18.40 -6.66
C PHE A 186 17.11 19.43 -5.61
N LEU A 187 18.30 20.00 -5.76
CA LEU A 187 18.80 21.07 -4.90
C LEU A 187 18.60 22.42 -5.59
N HIS A 188 17.94 23.32 -4.90
CA HIS A 188 17.79 24.71 -5.33
C HIS A 188 18.41 25.65 -4.30
N SER A 189 19.36 26.48 -4.72
CA SER A 189 20.01 27.47 -3.85
C SER A 189 19.17 28.75 -3.77
N LEU A 190 19.33 29.49 -2.67
CA LEU A 190 18.72 30.81 -2.52
C LEU A 190 19.23 31.86 -3.56
N GLN A 191 20.35 31.57 -4.20
CA GLN A 191 20.93 32.40 -5.27
C GLN A 191 20.35 32.07 -6.66
N GLY A 192 19.48 31.06 -6.75
CA GLY A 192 18.80 30.66 -7.99
C GLY A 192 19.47 29.52 -8.75
N ASP A 193 20.62 29.01 -8.27
CA ASP A 193 21.24 27.84 -8.87
C ASP A 193 20.46 26.58 -8.51
N SER A 194 20.35 25.69 -9.47
CA SER A 194 19.60 24.42 -9.34
C SER A 194 20.40 23.28 -9.92
N GLN A 195 20.43 22.14 -9.23
CA GLN A 195 21.10 20.94 -9.72
C GLN A 195 20.39 19.66 -9.25
N TRP A 196 20.49 18.61 -10.04
CA TRP A 196 20.14 17.25 -9.62
C TRP A 196 21.31 16.63 -8.86
N LEU A 197 20.97 15.95 -7.77
CA LEU A 197 21.93 15.24 -6.91
C LEU A 197 21.84 13.75 -7.16
#